data_2cd1d1574ebe721a02b213d5f12085b7
#
_entry.id   2cd1d1574ebe721a02b213d5f12085b7
#
_cell.length_a   1.000
_cell.length_b   1.000
_cell.length_c   1.000
_cell.angle_alpha   90.00
_cell.angle_beta   90.00
_cell.angle_gamma   90.00
#
_symmetry.space_group_name_H-M   'P 1'
#
loop_
_entity.id
_entity.type
_entity.pdbx_description
1 polymer ?
#
loop_
_entity_poly.entity_id
_entity_poly.type
_entity_poly.pdbx_seq_one_letter_code
_entity_poly.pdbx_strand_id
1 'polypeptide(L)'
;YSRSSTEGYIRNAFADVQSAMVVLGWLKEKNSLRLTWLMGDQRTGITWEGISPSMYETDRRYNPAGEYYDEFGNVHYYDNETDNYTQHHLQLNWTHSFSDRLAWSTTFNYTRGDGYYENYKDDRSFSKYMMPDPVIDGTVYEEGDFITREGLANDYFVINSDLRYLSDRLNVTAGINLSRYDGDHIGSV
;
A
#
# COMPACT_ATOMS: atom_id res chain seq x y z
N TYR A 1 -9.39 8.57 15.12
CA TYR A 1 -8.26 7.65 15.20
C TYR A 1 -8.76 6.24 15.47
N SER A 2 -8.14 5.28 14.83
CA SER A 2 -8.43 3.85 14.99
C SER A 2 -7.11 3.07 15.01
N ARG A 3 -7.06 2.00 15.80
CA ARG A 3 -5.99 0.99 15.76
C ARG A 3 -6.61 -0.39 15.85
N SER A 4 -6.13 -1.30 15.01
CA SER A 4 -6.51 -2.71 15.03
C SER A 4 -5.25 -3.56 14.98
N SER A 5 -5.19 -4.60 15.82
CA SER A 5 -4.07 -5.52 15.86
C SER A 5 -4.57 -6.95 16.02
N THR A 6 -3.96 -7.88 15.32
CA THR A 6 -4.27 -9.31 15.38
C THR A 6 -3.03 -10.15 15.08
N GLU A 7 -2.92 -11.31 15.69
CA GLU A 7 -1.89 -12.32 15.36
C GLU A 7 -2.28 -13.16 14.13
N GLY A 8 -3.56 -13.12 13.72
CA GLY A 8 -4.09 -13.93 12.63
C GLY A 8 -4.23 -15.41 12.97
N TYR A 9 -4.64 -16.21 11.98
CA TYR A 9 -4.86 -17.65 12.16
C TYR A 9 -3.66 -18.49 11.71
N ILE A 10 -3.11 -18.20 10.53
CA ILE A 10 -1.94 -18.92 10.02
C ILE A 10 -0.65 -18.26 10.52
N ARG A 11 0.46 -18.98 10.42
CA ARG A 11 1.77 -18.45 10.79
C ARG A 11 2.06 -17.14 10.04
N ASN A 12 2.67 -16.17 10.69
CA ASN A 12 3.02 -14.85 10.17
C ASN A 12 1.81 -14.03 9.65
N ALA A 13 0.58 -14.32 10.10
CA ALA A 13 -0.62 -13.60 9.65
C ALA A 13 -0.98 -12.39 10.53
N PHE A 14 -0.01 -11.87 11.27
CA PHE A 14 -0.25 -10.69 12.10
C PHE A 14 -0.59 -9.47 11.25
N ALA A 15 -1.38 -8.57 11.81
CA ALA A 15 -1.63 -7.26 11.27
C ALA A 15 -1.67 -6.22 12.38
N ASP A 16 -0.96 -5.12 12.21
CA ASP A 16 -1.07 -3.90 13.02
C ASP A 16 -1.39 -2.75 12.07
N VAL A 17 -2.59 -2.21 12.22
CA VAL A 17 -3.12 -1.18 11.32
C VAL A 17 -3.58 0.01 12.15
N GLN A 18 -3.16 1.19 11.75
CA GLN A 18 -3.56 2.45 12.37
C GLN A 18 -4.14 3.38 11.33
N SER A 19 -5.14 4.15 11.72
CA SER A 19 -5.70 5.20 10.86
C SER A 19 -6.15 6.42 11.65
N ALA A 20 -6.05 7.56 11.00
CA ALA A 20 -6.58 8.81 11.52
C ALA A 20 -7.32 9.57 10.43
N MET A 21 -8.40 10.24 10.79
CA MET A 21 -9.16 11.10 9.90
C MET A 21 -9.48 12.42 10.58
N VAL A 22 -9.27 13.52 9.86
CA VAL A 22 -9.67 14.87 10.25
C VAL A 22 -10.49 15.47 9.14
N VAL A 23 -11.64 16.05 9.50
CA VAL A 23 -12.51 16.75 8.57
C VAL A 23 -12.76 18.14 9.09
N LEU A 24 -12.48 19.14 8.28
CA LEU A 24 -12.79 20.54 8.53
C LEU A 24 -13.79 21.01 7.49
N GLY A 25 -14.85 21.69 7.93
CA GLY A 25 -15.90 22.23 7.08
C GLY A 25 -16.09 23.71 7.31
N TRP A 26 -16.29 24.45 6.22
CA TRP A 26 -16.70 25.84 6.25
C TRP A 26 -17.89 26.03 5.31
N LEU A 27 -18.94 26.62 5.82
CA LEU A 27 -20.15 26.89 5.09
C LEU A 27 -20.52 28.37 5.26
N LYS A 28 -20.68 29.08 4.16
CA LYS A 28 -21.08 30.46 4.15
C LYS A 28 -21.93 30.78 2.92
N GLU A 29 -23.18 31.15 3.13
CA GLU A 29 -24.14 31.55 2.07
C GLU A 29 -24.11 30.54 0.89
N LYS A 30 -23.43 30.92 -0.20
CA LYS A 30 -23.36 30.16 -1.46
C LYS A 30 -22.14 29.29 -1.58
N ASN A 31 -21.27 29.23 -0.56
CA ASN A 31 -20.03 28.49 -0.60
C ASN A 31 -20.00 27.39 0.46
N SER A 32 -19.53 26.23 0.05
CA SER A 32 -19.19 25.11 0.94
C SER A 32 -17.76 24.69 0.65
N LEU A 33 -16.94 24.61 1.70
CA LEU A 33 -15.58 24.10 1.63
C LEU A 33 -15.42 23.00 2.66
N ARG A 34 -14.88 21.87 2.23
CA ARG A 34 -14.59 20.72 3.09
C ARG A 34 -13.18 20.22 2.80
N LEU A 35 -12.35 20.24 3.83
CA LEU A 35 -11.02 19.61 3.83
C LEU A 35 -11.10 18.30 4.61
N THR A 36 -10.65 17.22 3.99
CA THR A 36 -10.52 15.90 4.62
C THR A 36 -9.08 15.48 4.52
N TRP A 37 -8.50 15.11 5.64
CA TRP A 37 -7.22 14.41 5.70
C TRP A 37 -7.45 13.02 6.29
N LEU A 38 -6.98 12.01 5.59
CA LEU A 38 -7.00 10.60 6.01
C LEU A 38 -5.57 10.06 5.97
N MET A 39 -5.18 9.37 7.01
CA MET A 39 -3.91 8.67 7.09
C MET A 39 -4.17 7.21 7.44
N GLY A 40 -3.45 6.31 6.79
CA GLY A 40 -3.37 4.89 7.10
C GLY A 40 -1.92 4.47 7.22
N ASP A 41 -1.62 3.62 8.19
CA ASP A 41 -0.33 2.98 8.40
C ASP A 41 -0.59 1.52 8.73
N GLN A 42 0.11 0.63 8.03
CA GLN A 42 -0.03 -0.81 8.27
C GLN A 42 1.34 -1.50 8.27
N ARG A 43 1.45 -2.48 9.15
CA ARG A 43 2.48 -3.51 9.11
C ARG A 43 1.81 -4.87 9.23
N THR A 44 1.99 -5.72 8.24
CA THR A 44 1.38 -7.04 8.19
C THR A 44 2.42 -8.10 7.86
N GLY A 45 2.24 -9.31 8.35
CA GLY A 45 3.03 -10.45 7.92
C GLY A 45 2.61 -10.89 6.53
N ILE A 46 3.56 -11.39 5.74
CA ILE A 46 3.32 -11.88 4.39
C ILE A 46 2.58 -13.21 4.44
N THR A 47 1.44 -13.31 3.74
CA THR A 47 0.55 -14.48 3.72
C THR A 47 -0.05 -14.77 2.34
N TRP A 48 0.43 -14.13 1.30
CA TRP A 48 -0.12 -14.30 -0.06
C TRP A 48 0.47 -15.48 -0.84
N GLU A 49 1.44 -16.18 -0.27
CA GLU A 49 1.97 -17.40 -0.87
C GLU A 49 0.95 -18.55 -0.74
N GLY A 50 0.76 -19.27 -1.83
CA GLY A 50 -0.15 -20.42 -1.84
C GLY A 50 0.49 -21.66 -1.24
N ILE A 51 -0.34 -22.59 -0.76
CA ILE A 51 0.06 -23.91 -0.30
C ILE A 51 -0.65 -25.01 -1.10
N SER A 52 -0.08 -26.21 -1.14
CA SER A 52 -0.72 -27.34 -1.78
C SER A 52 -1.93 -27.87 -0.95
N PRO A 53 -2.94 -28.51 -1.57
CA PRO A 53 -4.03 -29.13 -0.85
C PRO A 53 -3.55 -30.13 0.21
N SER A 54 -2.52 -30.90 -0.07
CA SER A 54 -1.95 -31.87 0.88
C SER A 54 -1.33 -31.20 2.10
N MET A 55 -0.67 -30.04 1.90
CA MET A 55 -0.11 -29.26 3.00
C MET A 55 -1.23 -28.69 3.88
N TYR A 56 -2.29 -28.15 3.26
CA TYR A 56 -3.45 -27.64 3.98
C TYR A 56 -4.14 -28.72 4.85
N GLU A 57 -4.18 -29.96 4.38
CA GLU A 57 -4.73 -31.07 5.17
C GLU A 57 -3.83 -31.48 6.35
N THR A 58 -2.51 -31.31 6.19
CA THR A 58 -1.51 -31.66 7.22
C THR A 58 -1.39 -30.57 8.28
N ASP A 59 -1.27 -29.32 7.86
CA ASP A 59 -1.20 -28.15 8.76
C ASP A 59 -1.96 -26.95 8.18
N ARG A 60 -3.11 -26.66 8.75
CA ARG A 60 -3.97 -25.54 8.35
C ARG A 60 -3.41 -24.16 8.74
N ARG A 61 -2.38 -24.13 9.57
CA ARG A 61 -1.72 -22.91 10.01
C ARG A 61 -0.41 -22.64 9.26
N TYR A 62 -0.03 -23.56 8.40
CA TYR A 62 1.21 -23.44 7.62
C TYR A 62 1.17 -22.22 6.69
N ASN A 63 2.31 -21.52 6.65
CA ASN A 63 2.60 -20.46 5.72
C ASN A 63 4.09 -20.54 5.37
N PRO A 64 4.44 -20.73 4.10
CA PRO A 64 5.84 -20.89 3.66
C PRO A 64 6.64 -19.57 3.68
N ALA A 65 5.98 -18.42 3.87
CA ALA A 65 6.66 -17.14 3.85
C ALA A 65 7.80 -17.08 4.88
N GLY A 66 9.01 -16.76 4.41
CA GLY A 66 10.22 -16.67 5.21
C GLY A 66 10.78 -18.00 5.71
N GLU A 67 10.28 -19.15 5.21
CA GLU A 67 10.83 -20.47 5.57
C GLU A 67 12.18 -20.70 4.91
N TYR A 68 13.16 -21.21 5.69
CA TYR A 68 14.46 -21.65 5.21
C TYR A 68 14.99 -22.82 6.04
N TYR A 69 16.02 -23.48 5.56
CA TYR A 69 16.60 -24.66 6.19
C TYR A 69 18.04 -24.38 6.56
N ASP A 70 18.45 -24.83 7.75
CA ASP A 70 19.85 -24.82 8.14
C ASP A 70 20.64 -26.00 7.52
N GLU A 71 21.94 -26.02 7.71
CA GLU A 71 22.84 -27.08 7.23
C GLU A 71 22.50 -28.47 7.77
N PHE A 72 21.71 -28.58 8.83
CA PHE A 72 21.23 -29.83 9.43
C PHE A 72 19.84 -30.23 8.95
N GLY A 73 19.20 -29.41 8.09
CA GLY A 73 17.86 -29.62 7.59
C GLY A 73 16.74 -29.22 8.56
N ASN A 74 17.05 -28.44 9.61
CA ASN A 74 16.03 -27.90 10.48
C ASN A 74 15.34 -26.69 9.84
N VAL A 75 14.02 -26.60 10.02
CA VAL A 75 13.20 -25.50 9.50
C VAL A 75 13.36 -24.28 10.40
N HIS A 76 13.62 -23.15 9.79
CA HIS A 76 13.65 -21.83 10.38
C HIS A 76 12.72 -20.89 9.65
N TYR A 77 12.44 -19.75 10.26
CA TYR A 77 11.57 -18.72 9.68
C TYR A 77 12.17 -17.35 9.93
N TYR A 78 12.19 -16.55 8.89
CA TYR A 78 12.62 -15.16 8.98
C TYR A 78 11.52 -14.31 9.66
N ASP A 79 11.87 -13.63 10.75
CA ASP A 79 10.91 -12.92 11.60
C ASP A 79 10.35 -11.64 10.97
N ASN A 80 11.05 -11.06 9.98
CA ASN A 80 10.62 -9.80 9.36
C ASN A 80 10.08 -9.97 7.94
N GLU A 81 9.47 -11.09 7.65
CA GLU A 81 8.72 -11.35 6.42
C GLU A 81 7.43 -10.53 6.44
N THR A 82 7.52 -9.25 6.05
CA THR A 82 6.48 -8.24 6.30
C THR A 82 6.19 -7.38 5.09
N ASP A 83 4.95 -6.87 5.04
CA ASP A 83 4.49 -5.80 4.17
C ASP A 83 4.17 -4.56 5.02
N ASN A 84 4.79 -3.45 4.69
CA ASN A 84 4.71 -2.19 5.40
C ASN A 84 4.25 -1.12 4.42
N TYR A 85 3.17 -0.39 4.74
CA TYR A 85 2.65 0.64 3.88
C TYR A 85 2.02 1.78 4.67
N THR A 86 2.42 3.00 4.32
CA THR A 86 1.85 4.23 4.87
C THR A 86 1.20 5.02 3.74
N GLN A 87 0.00 5.52 3.95
CA GLN A 87 -0.71 6.36 2.99
C GLN A 87 -1.30 7.60 3.65
N HIS A 88 -1.11 8.73 3.01
CA HIS A 88 -1.79 9.99 3.31
C HIS A 88 -2.71 10.36 2.16
N HIS A 89 -3.93 10.76 2.47
CA HIS A 89 -4.90 11.23 1.51
C HIS A 89 -5.46 12.58 1.95
N LEU A 90 -5.27 13.59 1.13
CA LEU A 90 -5.79 14.94 1.33
C LEU A 90 -6.83 15.25 0.26
N GLN A 91 -8.03 15.62 0.68
CA GLN A 91 -9.11 15.96 -0.22
C GLN A 91 -9.68 17.34 0.14
N LEU A 92 -9.73 18.21 -0.85
CA LEU A 92 -10.40 19.52 -0.76
C LEU A 92 -11.60 19.54 -1.68
N ASN A 93 -12.79 19.67 -1.11
CA ASN A 93 -14.02 19.84 -1.86
C ASN A 93 -14.50 21.28 -1.71
N TRP A 94 -14.76 21.94 -2.81
CA TRP A 94 -15.36 23.26 -2.84
C TRP A 94 -16.59 23.24 -3.75
N THR A 95 -17.70 23.83 -3.27
CA THR A 95 -18.92 24.02 -4.05
C THR A 95 -19.35 25.46 -3.93
N HIS A 96 -19.68 26.07 -5.05
CA HIS A 96 -20.27 27.41 -5.15
C HIS A 96 -21.62 27.34 -5.85
N SER A 97 -22.66 27.86 -5.19
CA SER A 97 -24.01 27.97 -5.75
C SER A 97 -24.21 29.37 -6.36
N PHE A 98 -24.22 29.48 -7.67
CA PHE A 98 -24.52 30.74 -8.34
C PHE A 98 -25.99 31.11 -8.15
N SER A 99 -26.88 30.09 -8.19
CA SER A 99 -28.31 30.21 -7.96
C SER A 99 -28.87 28.88 -7.45
N ASP A 100 -30.17 28.80 -7.16
CA ASP A 100 -30.87 27.55 -6.80
C ASP A 100 -30.81 26.48 -7.92
N ARG A 101 -30.48 26.91 -9.14
CA ARG A 101 -30.41 26.02 -10.32
C ARG A 101 -29.02 25.77 -10.86
N LEU A 102 -28.05 26.55 -10.47
CA LEU A 102 -26.70 26.47 -11.03
C LEU A 102 -25.66 26.42 -9.91
N ALA A 103 -24.87 25.34 -9.90
CA ALA A 103 -23.77 25.15 -8.95
C ALA A 103 -22.50 24.66 -9.67
N TRP A 104 -21.38 25.08 -9.15
CA TRP A 104 -20.06 24.61 -9.54
C TRP A 104 -19.40 23.88 -8.38
N SER A 105 -18.88 22.69 -8.64
CA SER A 105 -18.15 21.90 -7.67
C SER A 105 -16.76 21.59 -8.19
N THR A 106 -15.77 21.66 -7.31
CA THR A 106 -14.41 21.23 -7.61
C THR A 106 -13.87 20.41 -6.44
N THR A 107 -13.29 19.27 -6.76
CA THR A 107 -12.59 18.40 -5.81
C THR A 107 -11.14 18.27 -6.24
N PHE A 108 -10.25 18.59 -5.33
CA PHE A 108 -8.82 18.28 -5.45
C PHE A 108 -8.50 17.13 -4.50
N ASN A 109 -7.80 16.11 -5.02
CA ASN A 109 -7.29 14.99 -4.23
C ASN A 109 -5.78 14.89 -4.42
N TYR A 110 -5.09 14.68 -3.32
CA TYR A 110 -3.69 14.31 -3.29
C TYR A 110 -3.50 13.08 -2.41
N THR A 111 -2.87 12.07 -2.96
CA THR A 111 -2.52 10.86 -2.24
C THR A 111 -1.02 10.66 -2.31
N ARG A 112 -0.38 10.47 -1.16
CA ARG A 112 0.98 10.00 -1.03
C ARG A 112 0.99 8.62 -0.41
N GLY A 113 1.62 7.67 -1.09
CA GLY A 113 1.86 6.33 -0.59
C GLY A 113 3.36 6.04 -0.53
N ASP A 114 3.77 5.34 0.52
CA ASP A 114 5.14 4.88 0.70
C ASP A 114 5.14 3.55 1.44
N GLY A 115 5.86 2.57 0.91
CA GLY A 115 5.91 1.28 1.55
C GLY A 115 6.82 0.29 0.85
N TYR A 116 7.03 -0.84 1.50
CA TYR A 116 7.82 -1.94 0.97
C TYR A 116 7.38 -3.24 1.62
N TYR A 117 7.58 -4.33 0.93
CA TYR A 117 7.61 -5.65 1.53
C TYR A 117 9.04 -6.20 1.58
N GLU A 118 9.32 -6.97 2.63
CA GLU A 118 10.62 -7.56 2.89
C GLU A 118 10.49 -9.09 2.89
N ASN A 119 11.35 -9.73 2.10
CA ASN A 119 11.39 -11.18 1.99
C ASN A 119 12.81 -11.71 2.25
N TYR A 120 12.88 -12.83 2.92
CA TYR A 120 14.06 -13.68 2.93
C TYR A 120 14.07 -14.60 1.71
N LYS A 121 15.21 -14.74 1.08
CA LYS A 121 15.44 -15.56 -0.10
C LYS A 121 16.61 -16.51 0.15
N ASP A 122 16.26 -17.77 0.37
CA ASP A 122 17.18 -18.86 0.63
C ASP A 122 17.86 -19.31 -0.67
N ASP A 123 19.16 -19.61 -0.62
CA ASP A 123 19.95 -20.20 -1.70
C ASP A 123 19.74 -19.54 -3.07
N ARG A 124 20.01 -18.23 -3.19
CA ARG A 124 19.89 -17.51 -4.47
C ARG A 124 21.26 -17.17 -5.04
N SER A 125 21.38 -17.31 -6.37
CA SER A 125 22.62 -16.93 -7.04
C SER A 125 22.86 -15.42 -6.98
N PHE A 126 24.11 -15.03 -6.74
CA PHE A 126 24.54 -13.63 -6.71
C PHE A 126 24.28 -12.92 -8.05
N SER A 127 24.40 -13.65 -9.14
CA SER A 127 24.15 -13.14 -10.50
C SER A 127 22.70 -12.66 -10.70
N LYS A 128 21.72 -13.23 -9.99
CA LYS A 128 20.31 -12.79 -10.01
C LYS A 128 20.16 -11.33 -9.57
N TYR A 129 21.04 -10.90 -8.68
CA TYR A 129 21.07 -9.54 -8.14
C TYR A 129 22.19 -8.69 -8.74
N MET A 130 22.76 -9.11 -9.90
CA MET A 130 23.85 -8.43 -10.59
C MET A 130 25.10 -8.25 -9.73
N MET A 131 25.31 -9.13 -8.76
CA MET A 131 26.50 -9.15 -7.89
C MET A 131 27.50 -10.20 -8.40
N PRO A 132 28.81 -9.95 -8.26
CA PRO A 132 29.83 -10.98 -8.51
C PRO A 132 29.80 -12.04 -7.40
N ASP A 133 30.16 -13.27 -7.76
CA ASP A 133 30.30 -14.34 -6.80
C ASP A 133 31.43 -14.01 -5.80
N PRO A 134 31.18 -14.01 -4.50
CA PRO A 134 32.19 -13.70 -3.50
C PRO A 134 33.20 -14.83 -3.40
N VAL A 135 34.46 -14.45 -3.15
CA VAL A 135 35.55 -15.41 -2.88
C VAL A 135 35.99 -15.26 -1.43
N ILE A 136 35.72 -16.26 -0.62
CA ILE A 136 36.06 -16.29 0.80
C ILE A 136 37.08 -17.45 1.04
N ASP A 137 38.24 -17.14 1.57
CA ASP A 137 39.33 -18.10 1.80
C ASP A 137 39.67 -18.96 0.57
N GLY A 138 39.59 -18.37 -0.63
CA GLY A 138 39.90 -19.03 -1.90
C GLY A 138 38.75 -19.89 -2.45
N THR A 139 37.62 -19.97 -1.78
CA THR A 139 36.40 -20.65 -2.25
C THR A 139 35.43 -19.66 -2.86
N VAL A 140 34.96 -19.97 -4.07
CA VAL A 140 33.91 -19.19 -4.75
C VAL A 140 32.56 -19.67 -4.27
N TYR A 141 31.71 -18.72 -3.86
CA TYR A 141 30.31 -18.97 -3.48
C TYR A 141 29.39 -18.44 -4.58
N GLU A 142 28.68 -19.32 -5.27
CA GLU A 142 27.77 -18.97 -6.37
C GLU A 142 26.37 -18.62 -5.88
N GLU A 143 26.01 -19.06 -4.68
CA GLU A 143 24.70 -18.86 -4.04
C GLU A 143 24.89 -18.38 -2.60
N GLY A 144 23.84 -17.74 -2.07
CA GLY A 144 23.77 -17.26 -0.70
C GLY A 144 22.37 -16.78 -0.36
N ASP A 145 22.20 -16.39 0.89
CA ASP A 145 20.93 -15.93 1.41
C ASP A 145 20.83 -14.41 1.31
N PHE A 146 19.66 -13.94 0.97
CA PHE A 146 19.40 -12.52 0.75
C PHE A 146 18.16 -12.04 1.49
N ILE A 147 18.23 -10.82 2.03
CA ILE A 147 17.07 -10.07 2.44
C ILE A 147 16.77 -9.07 1.33
N THR A 148 15.61 -9.21 0.70
CA THR A 148 15.19 -8.35 -0.40
C THR A 148 14.06 -7.44 0.05
N ARG A 149 14.08 -6.18 -0.40
CA ARG A 149 12.95 -5.25 -0.27
C ARG A 149 12.49 -4.80 -1.63
N GLU A 150 11.20 -4.87 -1.86
CA GLU A 150 10.55 -4.28 -3.02
C GLU A 150 9.59 -3.21 -2.53
N GLY A 151 9.81 -1.98 -2.97
CA GLY A 151 9.14 -0.80 -2.46
C GLY A 151 8.45 0.02 -3.54
N LEU A 152 7.51 0.82 -3.08
CA LEU A 152 6.75 1.78 -3.86
C LEU A 152 6.70 3.10 -3.11
N ALA A 153 7.09 4.19 -3.76
CA ALA A 153 6.83 5.55 -3.30
C ALA A 153 6.06 6.29 -4.40
N ASN A 154 4.86 6.78 -4.10
CA ASN A 154 4.02 7.38 -5.12
C ASN A 154 3.29 8.63 -4.66
N ASP A 155 3.12 9.54 -5.61
CA ASP A 155 2.30 10.74 -5.52
C ASP A 155 1.19 10.67 -6.57
N TYR A 156 -0.07 10.85 -6.16
CA TYR A 156 -1.20 10.86 -7.06
C TYR A 156 -2.07 12.11 -6.85
N PHE A 157 -2.21 12.88 -7.91
CA PHE A 157 -2.99 14.11 -7.95
C PHE A 157 -4.21 13.92 -8.83
N VAL A 158 -5.38 14.38 -8.35
CA VAL A 158 -6.63 14.38 -9.13
C VAL A 158 -7.36 15.68 -8.92
N ILE A 159 -7.83 16.26 -10.02
CA ILE A 159 -8.78 17.39 -10.01
C ILE A 159 -10.03 16.95 -10.76
N ASN A 160 -11.17 17.02 -10.08
CA ASN A 160 -12.48 16.90 -10.69
C ASN A 160 -13.19 18.26 -10.58
N SER A 161 -13.73 18.74 -11.67
CA SER A 161 -14.48 19.99 -11.67
C SER A 161 -15.72 19.83 -12.52
N ASP A 162 -16.88 20.19 -11.99
CA ASP A 162 -18.16 20.06 -12.66
C ASP A 162 -19.06 21.27 -12.45
N LEU A 163 -19.86 21.56 -13.47
CA LEU A 163 -20.95 22.53 -13.46
C LEU A 163 -22.26 21.77 -13.57
N ARG A 164 -23.14 21.99 -12.62
CA ARG A 164 -24.47 21.37 -12.57
C ARG A 164 -25.56 22.39 -12.75
N TYR A 165 -26.42 22.15 -13.73
CA TYR A 165 -27.67 22.90 -13.93
C TYR A 165 -28.87 22.02 -13.66
N LEU A 166 -29.81 22.51 -12.84
CA LEU A 166 -31.01 21.79 -12.43
C LEU A 166 -32.24 22.69 -12.65
N SER A 167 -33.21 22.19 -13.41
CA SER A 167 -34.55 22.79 -13.54
C SER A 167 -35.63 21.71 -13.41
N ASP A 168 -36.88 22.10 -13.41
CA ASP A 168 -38.03 21.18 -13.26
C ASP A 168 -38.11 20.12 -14.37
N ARG A 169 -37.46 20.36 -15.52
CA ARG A 169 -37.51 19.48 -16.69
C ARG A 169 -36.15 18.99 -17.14
N LEU A 170 -35.05 19.56 -16.63
CA LEU A 170 -33.71 19.28 -17.14
C LEU A 170 -32.70 19.25 -15.99
N ASN A 171 -31.90 18.19 -15.95
CA ASN A 171 -30.76 18.08 -15.08
C ASN A 171 -29.53 17.78 -15.97
N VAL A 172 -28.58 18.70 -16.00
CA VAL A 172 -27.35 18.58 -16.79
C VAL A 172 -26.16 18.77 -15.87
N THR A 173 -25.17 17.86 -15.98
CA THR A 173 -23.86 18.00 -15.37
C THR A 173 -22.81 17.87 -16.44
N ALA A 174 -21.92 18.84 -16.53
CA ALA A 174 -20.74 18.80 -17.40
C ALA A 174 -19.50 19.05 -16.57
N GLY A 175 -18.45 18.26 -16.78
CA GLY A 175 -17.26 18.36 -15.97
C GLY A 175 -16.03 17.82 -16.67
N ILE A 176 -14.89 18.02 -16.01
CA ILE A 176 -13.58 17.54 -16.40
C ILE A 176 -12.93 16.76 -15.25
N ASN A 177 -12.15 15.76 -15.60
CA ASN A 177 -11.26 15.05 -14.70
C ASN A 177 -9.85 15.16 -15.26
N LEU A 178 -8.91 15.55 -14.41
CA LEU A 178 -7.48 15.57 -14.68
C LEU A 178 -6.78 14.80 -13.58
N SER A 179 -5.84 13.93 -13.96
CA SER A 179 -5.03 13.20 -12.98
C SER A 179 -3.59 13.07 -13.42
N ARG A 180 -2.71 13.00 -12.44
CA ARG A 180 -1.29 12.70 -12.61
C ARG A 180 -0.84 11.73 -11.54
N TYR A 181 -0.21 10.65 -11.96
CA TYR A 181 0.49 9.71 -11.10
C TYR A 181 1.99 9.85 -11.34
N ASP A 182 2.75 9.83 -10.24
CA ASP A 182 4.20 9.79 -10.22
C ASP A 182 4.61 8.75 -9.18
N GLY A 183 5.39 7.73 -9.56
CA GLY A 183 5.68 6.62 -8.67
C GLY A 183 7.00 5.95 -8.99
N ASP A 184 7.81 5.79 -7.95
CA ASP A 184 9.08 5.07 -7.97
C ASP A 184 8.86 3.64 -7.44
N HIS A 185 9.32 2.66 -8.22
CA HIS A 185 9.43 1.28 -7.80
C HIS A 185 10.89 1.00 -7.46
N ILE A 186 11.16 0.60 -6.24
CA ILE A 186 12.50 0.47 -5.69
C ILE A 186 12.72 -0.98 -5.28
N GLY A 187 13.84 -1.58 -5.73
CA GLY A 187 14.33 -2.86 -5.25
C GLY A 187 15.65 -2.66 -4.52
N SER A 188 15.86 -3.38 -3.44
CA SER A 188 17.14 -3.46 -2.72
C SER A 188 17.39 -4.88 -2.22
N VAL A 189 18.65 -5.18 -2.09
CA VAL A 189 19.18 -6.45 -1.57
C VAL A 189 20.20 -6.14 -0.48
#